data_af08c8b4853da60d3f06fc44343c591c
#
_entry.id   af08c8b4853da60d3f06fc44343c591c
#
_cell.length_a   1.000
_cell.length_b   1.000
_cell.length_c   1.000
_cell.angle_alpha   90.00
_cell.angle_beta   90.00
_cell.angle_gamma   90.00
#
_symmetry.space_group_name_H-M   'P 1'
#
loop_
_entity.id
_entity.type
_entity.pdbx_description
1 polymer ?
#
loop_
_entity_poly.entity_id
_entity_poly.type
_entity_poly.pdbx_seq_one_letter_code
_entity_poly.pdbx_strand_id
1 'polypeptide(L)'
;MEKLNSKYFFEPFAEPEISFRIKDDIDISKAPYSMDNIKNLLDGILCSIEIVDFRFNKPLADIGAINLVSTNGASDYWIYNDKIYNIDEIDLTDFEVSFFIDNKLQEKGNTNNVLENPLNAVLWLINTLCKKGEPMLKNQFISSGSCTKAYRLNTGTRIKADFGKLGLIEFEYI
;
A
#
# COMPACT_ATOMS: atom_id res chain seq x y z
N MET A 1 3.89 -12.29 -17.35
CA MET A 1 3.32 -12.27 -15.98
C MET A 1 4.48 -12.42 -15.02
N GLU A 2 4.53 -11.56 -14.02
CA GLU A 2 5.55 -11.59 -12.97
C GLU A 2 5.40 -12.85 -12.11
N LYS A 3 6.52 -13.34 -11.53
CA LYS A 3 6.52 -14.53 -10.67
C LYS A 3 7.17 -14.19 -9.34
N LEU A 4 6.45 -14.43 -8.27
CA LEU A 4 6.95 -14.29 -6.91
C LEU A 4 7.23 -15.69 -6.33
N ASN A 5 8.47 -15.92 -5.92
CA ASN A 5 8.89 -17.27 -5.49
C ASN A 5 8.66 -17.47 -3.99
N SER A 6 7.86 -18.48 -3.65
CA SER A 6 7.44 -18.80 -2.28
C SER A 6 8.59 -19.09 -1.30
N LYS A 7 9.74 -19.53 -1.81
CA LYS A 7 10.91 -19.84 -0.97
C LYS A 7 11.49 -18.63 -0.21
N TYR A 8 11.11 -17.39 -0.61
CA TYR A 8 11.59 -16.17 0.03
C TYR A 8 10.68 -15.70 1.17
N PHE A 9 9.53 -16.31 1.36
CA PHE A 9 8.52 -15.88 2.31
C PHE A 9 8.23 -16.97 3.33
N PHE A 10 7.82 -16.55 4.52
CA PHE A 10 7.47 -17.44 5.62
C PHE A 10 5.96 -17.67 5.72
N GLU A 11 5.19 -16.61 5.90
CA GLU A 11 3.73 -16.63 5.93
C GLU A 11 3.17 -15.34 5.26
N PRO A 12 3.21 -15.27 3.91
CA PRO A 12 2.88 -14.05 3.19
C PRO A 12 1.39 -13.85 2.98
N PHE A 13 0.98 -12.57 3.02
CA PHE A 13 -0.34 -12.10 2.65
C PHE A 13 -0.23 -10.94 1.66
N ALA A 14 -1.20 -10.83 0.75
CA ALA A 14 -1.29 -9.75 -0.22
C ALA A 14 -2.31 -8.70 0.21
N GLU A 15 -1.93 -7.44 0.11
CA GLU A 15 -2.71 -6.26 0.46
C GLU A 15 -2.73 -5.26 -0.71
N PRO A 16 -3.84 -5.18 -1.49
CA PRO A 16 -3.97 -4.19 -2.54
C PRO A 16 -4.11 -2.78 -1.97
N GLU A 17 -3.32 -1.84 -2.49
CA GLU A 17 -3.21 -0.48 -1.99
C GLU A 17 -3.17 0.57 -3.08
N ILE A 18 -3.54 1.79 -2.75
CA ILE A 18 -3.16 2.98 -3.50
C ILE A 18 -1.87 3.52 -2.90
N SER A 19 -0.87 3.72 -3.74
CA SER A 19 0.38 4.35 -3.33
C SER A 19 0.54 5.72 -3.93
N PHE A 20 1.37 6.55 -3.29
CA PHE A 20 1.61 7.94 -3.67
C PHE A 20 3.10 8.17 -3.90
N ARG A 21 3.45 8.98 -4.89
CA ARG A 21 4.83 9.38 -5.13
C ARG A 21 5.05 10.83 -4.71
N ILE A 22 6.13 11.08 -3.98
CA ILE A 22 6.55 12.42 -3.55
C ILE A 22 7.10 13.18 -4.74
N LYS A 23 6.57 14.39 -4.96
CA LYS A 23 6.88 15.24 -6.11
C LYS A 23 8.24 15.92 -5.99
N ASP A 24 8.50 16.52 -4.84
CA ASP A 24 9.72 17.24 -4.50
C ASP A 24 10.07 16.98 -3.02
N ASP A 25 11.31 17.28 -2.61
CA ASP A 25 11.72 17.15 -1.22
C ASP A 25 10.78 17.90 -0.29
N ILE A 26 10.34 17.25 0.78
CA ILE A 26 9.40 17.85 1.72
C ILE A 26 10.10 18.90 2.57
N ASP A 27 9.58 20.12 2.54
CA ASP A 27 10.10 21.26 3.28
C ASP A 27 9.59 21.27 4.73
N ILE A 28 10.45 20.87 5.69
CA ILE A 28 10.10 20.84 7.11
C ILE A 28 9.59 22.20 7.64
N SER A 29 10.10 23.29 7.10
CA SER A 29 9.74 24.66 7.57
C SER A 29 8.28 25.01 7.30
N LYS A 30 7.63 24.31 6.39
CA LYS A 30 6.21 24.46 6.03
C LYS A 30 5.27 23.54 6.79
N ALA A 31 5.81 22.61 7.60
CA ALA A 31 4.98 21.74 8.41
C ALA A 31 4.34 22.52 9.60
N PRO A 32 3.14 22.14 10.08
CA PRO A 32 2.37 21.00 9.61
C PRO A 32 1.62 21.27 8.30
N TYR A 33 1.61 20.28 7.44
CA TYR A 33 0.78 20.26 6.23
C TYR A 33 -0.67 19.94 6.56
N SER A 34 -1.61 20.31 5.68
CA SER A 34 -3.05 20.09 5.83
C SER A 34 -3.64 19.36 4.63
N MET A 35 -4.89 18.91 4.73
CA MET A 35 -5.60 18.27 3.61
C MET A 35 -5.73 19.20 2.39
N ASP A 36 -5.79 20.52 2.60
CA ASP A 36 -5.92 21.49 1.52
C ASP A 36 -4.66 21.57 0.64
N ASN A 37 -3.50 21.22 1.18
CA ASN A 37 -2.23 21.35 0.48
C ASN A 37 -1.47 20.03 0.26
N ILE A 38 -1.93 18.92 0.86
CA ILE A 38 -1.22 17.63 0.77
C ILE A 38 -1.04 17.15 -0.66
N LYS A 39 -2.03 17.32 -1.52
CA LYS A 39 -1.96 16.92 -2.93
C LYS A 39 -0.84 17.61 -3.70
N ASN A 40 -0.47 18.83 -3.32
CA ASN A 40 0.60 19.60 -3.97
C ASN A 40 1.99 18.98 -3.74
N LEU A 41 2.13 18.13 -2.73
CA LEU A 41 3.37 17.43 -2.40
C LEU A 41 3.53 16.13 -3.20
N LEU A 42 2.49 15.71 -3.91
CA LEU A 42 2.41 14.44 -4.59
C LEU A 42 2.51 14.63 -6.11
N ASP A 43 3.30 13.79 -6.74
CA ASP A 43 3.39 13.72 -8.19
C ASP A 43 2.22 12.94 -8.80
N GLY A 44 1.58 12.10 -8.00
CA GLY A 44 0.39 11.35 -8.35
C GLY A 44 0.26 10.06 -7.55
N ILE A 45 -0.62 9.20 -8.06
CA ILE A 45 -0.97 7.91 -7.47
C ILE A 45 -0.64 6.76 -8.41
N LEU A 46 -0.43 5.60 -7.84
CA LEU A 46 -0.24 4.33 -8.56
C LEU A 46 -0.90 3.18 -7.81
N CYS A 47 -1.16 2.09 -8.53
CA CYS A 47 -1.62 0.85 -7.94
C CYS A 47 -0.44 0.08 -7.35
N SER A 48 -0.64 -0.54 -6.20
CA SER A 48 0.36 -1.43 -5.59
C SER A 48 -0.30 -2.61 -4.87
N ILE A 49 0.52 -3.63 -4.62
CA ILE A 49 0.22 -4.72 -3.70
C ILE A 49 1.40 -4.80 -2.75
N GLU A 50 1.14 -4.59 -1.46
CA GLU A 50 2.10 -4.95 -0.43
C GLU A 50 2.00 -6.44 -0.15
N ILE A 51 3.15 -7.09 0.00
CA ILE A 51 3.25 -8.44 0.53
C ILE A 51 3.79 -8.31 1.95
N VAL A 52 2.91 -8.51 2.92
CA VAL A 52 3.30 -8.62 4.33
C VAL A 52 3.66 -10.06 4.63
N ASP A 53 4.75 -10.30 5.33
CA ASP A 53 5.24 -11.64 5.67
C ASP A 53 5.39 -11.80 7.18
N PHE A 54 4.52 -12.60 7.79
CA PHE A 54 4.52 -12.81 9.23
C PHE A 54 5.60 -13.82 9.64
N ARG A 55 6.78 -13.29 10.01
CA ARG A 55 8.00 -14.03 10.32
C ARG A 55 8.03 -14.64 11.74
N PHE A 56 6.87 -14.88 12.34
CA PHE A 56 6.75 -15.40 13.69
C PHE A 56 6.06 -16.77 13.67
N ASN A 57 6.64 -17.73 14.36
CA ASN A 57 6.01 -19.05 14.54
C ASN A 57 4.91 -18.98 15.63
N LYS A 58 3.95 -18.07 15.44
CA LYS A 58 2.81 -17.81 16.34
C LYS A 58 1.62 -17.31 15.54
N PRO A 59 0.38 -17.54 15.97
CA PRO A 59 -0.79 -16.90 15.38
C PRO A 59 -0.65 -15.37 15.41
N LEU A 60 -1.15 -14.68 14.39
CA LEU A 60 -1.09 -13.21 14.27
C LEU A 60 -1.60 -12.51 15.55
N ALA A 61 -2.69 -13.02 16.16
CA ALA A 61 -3.26 -12.48 17.39
C ALA A 61 -2.31 -12.51 18.59
N ASP A 62 -1.32 -13.40 18.58
CA ASP A 62 -0.36 -13.62 19.66
C ASP A 62 0.98 -12.90 19.45
N ILE A 63 1.18 -12.30 18.27
CA ILE A 63 2.44 -11.62 17.93
C ILE A 63 2.62 -10.36 18.79
N GLY A 64 1.58 -9.59 18.97
CA GLY A 64 1.61 -8.32 19.71
C GLY A 64 2.26 -7.17 18.92
N ALA A 65 1.83 -5.94 19.20
CA ALA A 65 2.20 -4.75 18.45
C ALA A 65 3.73 -4.49 18.42
N ILE A 66 4.43 -4.73 19.53
CA ILE A 66 5.88 -4.49 19.63
C ILE A 66 6.64 -5.38 18.64
N ASN A 67 6.30 -6.67 18.56
CA ASN A 67 6.95 -7.59 17.64
C ASN A 67 6.61 -7.24 16.18
N LEU A 68 5.37 -6.87 15.90
CA LEU A 68 4.96 -6.44 14.57
C LEU A 68 5.74 -5.19 14.12
N VAL A 69 5.83 -4.17 14.98
CA VAL A 69 6.61 -2.95 14.71
C VAL A 69 8.09 -3.27 14.52
N SER A 70 8.66 -4.20 15.30
CA SER A 70 10.08 -4.59 15.17
C SER A 70 10.43 -5.23 13.84
N THR A 71 9.43 -5.76 13.11
CA THR A 71 9.56 -6.30 11.76
C THR A 71 9.04 -5.36 10.68
N ASN A 72 9.04 -4.05 10.95
CA ASN A 72 8.52 -3.04 10.04
C ASN A 72 7.05 -3.28 9.62
N GLY A 73 6.17 -3.66 10.58
CA GLY A 73 4.78 -3.99 10.28
C GLY A 73 4.60 -5.27 9.46
N ALA A 74 5.60 -6.18 9.48
CA ALA A 74 5.71 -7.35 8.61
C ALA A 74 5.88 -7.03 7.11
N SER A 75 6.08 -5.77 6.73
CA SER A 75 6.35 -5.39 5.34
C SER A 75 7.56 -6.13 4.79
N ASP A 76 7.44 -6.73 3.60
CA ASP A 76 8.51 -7.51 2.99
C ASP A 76 8.73 -7.19 1.51
N TYR A 77 7.69 -7.23 0.70
CA TYR A 77 7.80 -7.00 -0.73
C TYR A 77 6.72 -6.07 -1.22
N TRP A 78 7.02 -5.27 -2.25
CA TRP A 78 6.10 -4.31 -2.79
C TRP A 78 6.08 -4.40 -4.33
N ILE A 79 4.90 -4.69 -4.88
CA ILE A 79 4.65 -4.81 -6.31
C ILE A 79 3.82 -3.60 -6.73
N TYR A 80 4.23 -2.91 -7.78
CA TYR A 80 3.51 -1.74 -8.26
C TYR A 80 3.54 -1.66 -9.79
N ASN A 81 2.61 -0.92 -10.37
CA ASN A 81 2.71 -0.57 -11.77
C ASN A 81 3.44 0.78 -11.94
N ASP A 82 4.17 0.93 -13.04
CA ASP A 82 5.01 2.12 -13.27
C ASP A 82 4.19 3.36 -13.66
N LYS A 83 2.89 3.19 -13.94
CA LYS A 83 2.05 4.29 -14.40
C LYS A 83 1.59 5.14 -13.23
N ILE A 84 1.97 6.41 -13.26
CA ILE A 84 1.50 7.43 -12.33
C ILE A 84 0.27 8.11 -12.92
N TYR A 85 -0.78 8.22 -12.12
CA TYR A 85 -2.04 8.87 -12.49
C TYR A 85 -2.20 10.17 -11.72
N ASN A 86 -2.90 11.13 -12.33
CA ASN A 86 -3.24 12.35 -11.62
C ASN A 86 -4.20 12.03 -10.47
N ILE A 87 -3.89 12.53 -9.28
CA ILE A 87 -4.67 12.31 -8.07
C ILE A 87 -6.11 12.83 -8.18
N ASP A 88 -6.36 13.82 -9.02
CA ASP A 88 -7.69 14.40 -9.21
C ASP A 88 -8.57 13.62 -10.20
N GLU A 89 -8.03 12.54 -10.82
CA GLU A 89 -8.80 11.69 -11.74
C GLU A 89 -9.71 10.70 -11.02
N ILE A 90 -9.50 10.46 -9.73
CA ILE A 90 -10.31 9.53 -8.93
C ILE A 90 -10.79 10.18 -7.63
N ASP A 91 -11.94 9.70 -7.17
CA ASP A 91 -12.41 9.97 -5.82
C ASP A 91 -11.77 8.95 -4.86
N LEU A 92 -10.78 9.40 -4.09
CA LEU A 92 -10.09 8.55 -3.11
C LEU A 92 -10.98 8.18 -1.90
N THR A 93 -12.13 8.83 -1.74
CA THR A 93 -13.08 8.50 -0.66
C THR A 93 -14.05 7.40 -1.05
N ASP A 94 -14.14 7.06 -2.36
CA ASP A 94 -15.03 6.00 -2.85
C ASP A 94 -14.51 5.39 -4.16
N PHE A 95 -13.41 4.65 -4.08
CA PHE A 95 -12.84 3.98 -5.24
C PHE A 95 -12.75 2.47 -4.98
N GLU A 96 -13.44 1.67 -5.81
CA GLU A 96 -13.49 0.21 -5.69
C GLU A 96 -12.18 -0.43 -6.16
N VAL A 97 -11.69 -1.40 -5.39
CA VAL A 97 -10.58 -2.29 -5.71
C VAL A 97 -11.06 -3.72 -5.60
N SER A 98 -10.91 -4.51 -6.66
CA SER A 98 -11.33 -5.91 -6.68
C SER A 98 -10.12 -6.85 -6.57
N PHE A 99 -10.16 -7.80 -5.64
CA PHE A 99 -9.08 -8.76 -5.42
C PHE A 99 -9.50 -10.19 -5.81
N PHE A 100 -8.63 -10.87 -6.55
CA PHE A 100 -8.89 -12.20 -7.10
C PHE A 100 -7.74 -13.16 -6.79
N ILE A 101 -8.09 -14.42 -6.53
CA ILE A 101 -7.19 -15.58 -6.49
C ILE A 101 -7.70 -16.60 -7.51
N ASP A 102 -6.84 -17.05 -8.44
CA ASP A 102 -7.17 -17.98 -9.52
C ASP A 102 -8.43 -17.55 -10.32
N ASN A 103 -8.51 -16.26 -10.65
CA ASN A 103 -9.63 -15.61 -11.32
C ASN A 103 -10.97 -15.64 -10.54
N LYS A 104 -10.98 -16.09 -9.29
CA LYS A 104 -12.16 -16.03 -8.42
C LYS A 104 -12.09 -14.76 -7.59
N LEU A 105 -13.13 -13.94 -7.67
CA LEU A 105 -13.27 -12.76 -6.83
C LEU A 105 -13.30 -13.17 -5.36
N GLN A 106 -12.39 -12.60 -4.57
CA GLN A 106 -12.34 -12.79 -3.12
C GLN A 106 -13.06 -11.65 -2.41
N GLU A 107 -12.81 -10.44 -2.85
CA GLU A 107 -13.38 -9.23 -2.23
C GLU A 107 -13.43 -8.07 -3.23
N LYS A 108 -14.44 -7.21 -3.02
CA LYS A 108 -14.50 -5.85 -3.53
C LYS A 108 -14.25 -4.93 -2.34
N GLY A 109 -13.05 -4.40 -2.28
CA GLY A 109 -12.65 -3.43 -1.29
C GLY A 109 -12.84 -2.00 -1.77
N ASN A 110 -12.51 -1.05 -0.93
CA ASN A 110 -12.68 0.36 -1.24
C ASN A 110 -11.56 1.18 -0.60
N THR A 111 -11.16 2.26 -1.24
CA THR A 111 -10.14 3.17 -0.71
C THR A 111 -10.56 3.82 0.61
N ASN A 112 -11.86 4.00 0.88
CA ASN A 112 -12.35 4.52 2.17
C ASN A 112 -12.05 3.61 3.37
N ASN A 113 -11.71 2.33 3.14
CA ASN A 113 -11.22 1.44 4.21
C ASN A 113 -9.91 1.94 4.81
N VAL A 114 -9.16 2.77 4.07
CA VAL A 114 -7.92 3.38 4.52
C VAL A 114 -8.23 4.73 5.16
N LEU A 115 -8.53 4.72 6.45
CA LEU A 115 -8.80 5.93 7.26
C LEU A 115 -9.82 6.89 6.58
N GLU A 116 -10.86 6.35 5.96
CA GLU A 116 -11.89 7.08 5.20
C GLU A 116 -11.37 7.75 3.91
N ASN A 117 -10.08 8.03 3.84
CA ASN A 117 -9.37 8.58 2.69
C ASN A 117 -7.88 8.28 2.81
N PRO A 118 -7.24 7.60 1.85
CA PRO A 118 -5.80 7.30 1.86
C PRO A 118 -4.90 8.52 2.08
N LEU A 119 -5.34 9.72 1.70
CA LEU A 119 -4.60 10.95 1.97
C LEU A 119 -4.45 11.26 3.47
N ASN A 120 -5.30 10.71 4.32
CA ASN A 120 -5.16 10.86 5.78
C ASN A 120 -3.90 10.12 6.28
N ALA A 121 -3.61 8.94 5.74
CA ALA A 121 -2.38 8.21 6.04
C ALA A 121 -1.14 8.97 5.56
N VAL A 122 -1.18 9.50 4.34
CA VAL A 122 -0.10 10.32 3.75
C VAL A 122 0.17 11.55 4.61
N LEU A 123 -0.88 12.29 4.96
CA LEU A 123 -0.78 13.51 5.77
C LEU A 123 -0.17 13.23 7.15
N TRP A 124 -0.65 12.15 7.79
CA TRP A 124 -0.13 11.73 9.08
C TRP A 124 1.35 11.39 9.01
N LEU A 125 1.76 10.59 8.01
CA LEU A 125 3.15 10.16 7.84
C LEU A 125 4.08 11.35 7.58
N ILE A 126 3.75 12.22 6.61
CA ILE A 126 4.56 13.39 6.27
C ILE A 126 4.74 14.29 7.48
N ASN A 127 3.66 14.64 8.19
CA ASN A 127 3.76 15.47 9.37
C ASN A 127 4.53 14.80 10.52
N THR A 128 4.41 13.49 10.67
CA THR A 128 5.16 12.73 11.68
C THR A 128 6.65 12.75 11.39
N LEU A 129 7.06 12.53 10.15
CA LEU A 129 8.45 12.56 9.73
C LEU A 129 9.04 13.97 9.82
N CYS A 130 8.28 15.01 9.44
CA CYS A 130 8.71 16.41 9.63
C CYS A 130 8.99 16.72 11.11
N LYS A 131 8.13 16.28 12.04
CA LYS A 131 8.35 16.47 13.49
C LYS A 131 9.62 15.77 14.00
N LYS A 132 10.03 14.67 13.35
CA LYS A 132 11.27 13.94 13.69
C LYS A 132 12.52 14.53 13.03
N GLY A 133 12.36 15.50 12.12
CA GLY A 133 13.47 16.03 11.34
C GLY A 133 13.92 15.10 10.19
N GLU A 134 13.09 14.17 9.78
CA GLU A 134 13.34 13.14 8.76
C GLU A 134 12.38 13.30 7.57
N PRO A 135 12.44 14.40 6.80
CA PRO A 135 11.45 14.65 5.74
C PRO A 135 11.61 13.63 4.61
N MET A 136 10.51 13.33 3.96
CA MET A 136 10.54 12.53 2.75
C MET A 136 11.18 13.29 1.59
N LEU A 137 11.86 12.55 0.73
CA LEU A 137 12.57 13.07 -0.43
C LEU A 137 11.78 12.80 -1.72
N LYS A 138 12.08 13.59 -2.72
CA LYS A 138 11.57 13.43 -4.09
C LYS A 138 11.68 11.97 -4.57
N ASN A 139 10.66 11.52 -5.28
CA ASN A 139 10.51 10.17 -5.82
C ASN A 139 10.40 9.03 -4.79
N GLN A 140 10.35 9.33 -3.50
CA GLN A 140 9.94 8.31 -2.51
C GLN A 140 8.44 8.03 -2.64
N PHE A 141 8.08 6.81 -2.24
CA PHE A 141 6.70 6.34 -2.28
C PHE A 141 6.13 6.17 -0.88
N ILE A 142 4.81 6.33 -0.79
CA ILE A 142 4.02 6.02 0.40
C ILE A 142 2.98 4.99 -0.01
N SER A 143 3.01 3.81 0.61
CA SER A 143 1.93 2.84 0.58
C SER A 143 0.93 3.21 1.66
N SER A 144 -0.36 3.36 1.33
CA SER A 144 -1.30 4.05 2.23
C SER A 144 -2.03 3.14 3.20
N GLY A 145 -2.05 1.85 2.92
CA GLY A 145 -2.79 0.84 3.65
C GLY A 145 -3.75 0.07 2.76
N SER A 146 -4.14 -1.13 3.20
CA SER A 146 -4.90 -2.06 2.38
C SER A 146 -6.34 -1.60 2.12
N CYS A 147 -6.76 -1.64 0.86
CA CYS A 147 -8.14 -1.37 0.44
C CYS A 147 -9.08 -2.57 0.70
N THR A 148 -8.51 -3.78 0.91
CA THR A 148 -9.23 -5.03 1.21
C THR A 148 -8.73 -5.63 2.53
N LYS A 149 -9.21 -6.81 2.90
CA LYS A 149 -8.49 -7.64 3.89
C LYS A 149 -7.18 -8.14 3.30
N ALA A 150 -6.24 -8.50 4.16
CA ALA A 150 -5.04 -9.23 3.78
C ALA A 150 -5.40 -10.68 3.40
N TYR A 151 -4.93 -11.15 2.25
CA TYR A 151 -5.20 -12.50 1.75
C TYR A 151 -3.94 -13.33 1.72
N ARG A 152 -3.96 -14.47 2.43
CA ARG A 152 -2.84 -15.41 2.46
C ARG A 152 -2.51 -15.92 1.06
N LEU A 153 -1.23 -15.90 0.71
CA LEU A 153 -0.73 -16.45 -0.53
C LEU A 153 -0.46 -17.95 -0.39
N ASN A 154 -0.98 -18.75 -1.31
CA ASN A 154 -0.70 -20.18 -1.40
C ASN A 154 0.10 -20.47 -2.67
N THR A 155 1.16 -21.26 -2.56
CA THR A 155 2.00 -21.62 -3.71
C THR A 155 1.17 -22.27 -4.82
N GLY A 156 1.43 -21.86 -6.05
CA GLY A 156 0.72 -22.31 -7.25
C GLY A 156 -0.53 -21.50 -7.59
N THR A 157 -0.80 -20.38 -6.90
CA THR A 157 -1.94 -19.52 -7.19
C THR A 157 -1.58 -18.30 -8.02
N ARG A 158 -2.54 -17.82 -8.79
CA ARG A 158 -2.48 -16.55 -9.52
C ARG A 158 -3.21 -15.48 -8.75
N ILE A 159 -2.54 -14.39 -8.49
CA ILE A 159 -3.04 -13.24 -7.74
C ILE A 159 -3.30 -12.09 -8.71
N LYS A 160 -4.46 -11.45 -8.56
CA LYS A 160 -4.80 -10.25 -9.33
C LYS A 160 -5.51 -9.23 -8.45
N ALA A 161 -5.05 -7.99 -8.49
CA ALA A 161 -5.76 -6.82 -7.98
C ALA A 161 -6.16 -5.92 -9.16
N ASP A 162 -7.43 -5.62 -9.27
CA ASP A 162 -8.01 -4.79 -10.33
C ASP A 162 -8.44 -3.45 -9.73
N PHE A 163 -7.78 -2.39 -10.16
CA PHE A 163 -8.01 -1.01 -9.74
C PHE A 163 -8.77 -0.22 -10.82
N GLY A 164 -9.62 -0.90 -11.59
CA GLY A 164 -10.45 -0.28 -12.62
C GLY A 164 -9.63 0.57 -13.60
N LYS A 165 -9.95 1.86 -13.71
CA LYS A 165 -9.25 2.79 -14.64
C LYS A 165 -7.78 3.04 -14.32
N LEU A 166 -7.32 2.73 -13.11
CA LEU A 166 -5.90 2.81 -12.73
C LEU A 166 -5.10 1.59 -13.18
N GLY A 167 -5.76 0.54 -13.70
CA GLY A 167 -5.10 -0.66 -14.21
C GLY A 167 -5.18 -1.84 -13.26
N LEU A 168 -4.36 -2.83 -13.50
CA LEU A 168 -4.31 -4.06 -12.71
C LEU A 168 -2.87 -4.44 -12.39
N ILE A 169 -2.71 -5.19 -11.30
CA ILE A 169 -1.48 -5.89 -10.95
C ILE A 169 -1.80 -7.39 -10.90
N GLU A 170 -0.93 -8.19 -11.50
CA GLU A 170 -1.12 -9.62 -11.59
C GLU A 170 0.21 -10.35 -11.55
N PHE A 171 0.30 -11.40 -10.72
CA PHE A 171 1.48 -12.25 -10.61
C PHE A 171 1.10 -13.69 -10.26
N GLU A 172 2.03 -14.62 -10.53
CA GLU A 172 1.98 -16.01 -10.06
C GLU A 172 2.81 -16.14 -8.78
N TYR A 173 2.24 -16.72 -7.73
CA TYR A 173 2.97 -17.09 -6.53
C TYR A 173 3.39 -18.57 -6.63
N ILE A 174 4.68 -18.84 -6.90
CA ILE A 174 5.21 -20.17 -7.27
C ILE A 174 6.17 -20.75 -6.23
#